data_c849d5a139d020ee676553ef1b86aa2b
#
_entry.id   c849d5a139d020ee676553ef1b86aa2b
#
_cell.length_a   1.000
_cell.length_b   1.000
_cell.length_c   1.000
_cell.angle_alpha   90.00
_cell.angle_beta   90.00
_cell.angle_gamma   90.00
#
_symmetry.space_group_name_H-M   'P 1'
#
loop_
_entity.id
_entity.type
_entity.pdbx_description
1 polymer ?
#
loop_
_entity_poly.entity_id
_entity_poly.type
_entity_poly.pdbx_seq_one_letter_code
_entity_poly.pdbx_strand_id
1 'polypeptide(L)'
;MIDYKVQIAQIIAKQEIGLTAEEIAEMIEVPTDPKNGDFAFPCFRLAKTMRKAPQMIAADVASSIENESIFDKVEQVNAYVNMFICKDAFVRNVVSEVVSLGCEYGKSNVGEGKTVIVEFSSPNIAKPFHIGHIRSTVIGNSIYKLYDATGYDVVRVNHLGDYGTQFGKMIVAYRLWGSEEELEKNPIKSLLKYYTKFHEEAEKDPSLDDKARETFAKLENGEPEEVELWKRFRELSLEEFSRVYKMLDIEFDSYAGESFYSDKMPAVLKELKDKNLMHESRGAQIVDLEDYDMPPAVITKSDGSSLYATRDIAAAIYRKQHYDFYKNIYVVATQQNLHFKQWKQVLALMGYSWEKDCIHVPFGLVSLEEGTMSTRKGRVVFLEDVLNKAVEKTREIISEKNTSGIDIDEISKEVGIGAVIFQELSNNRIKDYVFSWDKILNFDGETGPYVQYTHARASSVLRNASQQELDRIKNCDIKDFSYVTSDSAYELTKLIYRVPEVVREAAAKYEPSILTRHLIDIAQSFNRFYHDEHILVDNEEEKVEKLALVYAAKVTIANCLALLGIKAPDKM
;
A
#
# COMPACT_ATOMS: atom_id res chain seq x y z
N MET A 1 -10.13 9.20 -19.86
CA MET A 1 -10.14 7.72 -20.07
C MET A 1 -11.43 7.33 -20.72
N ILE A 2 -11.36 6.56 -21.79
CA ILE A 2 -12.53 5.96 -22.41
C ILE A 2 -13.00 4.82 -21.48
N ASP A 3 -14.13 5.02 -20.82
CA ASP A 3 -14.78 3.96 -20.05
C ASP A 3 -15.74 3.21 -20.98
N TYR A 4 -15.31 2.04 -21.44
CA TYR A 4 -16.10 1.21 -22.35
C TYR A 4 -17.42 0.75 -21.71
N LYS A 5 -17.47 0.49 -20.40
CA LYS A 5 -18.72 0.16 -19.72
C LYS A 5 -19.72 1.30 -19.80
N VAL A 6 -19.26 2.53 -19.59
CA VAL A 6 -20.10 3.74 -19.69
C VAL A 6 -20.57 3.97 -21.13
N GLN A 7 -19.68 3.83 -22.12
CA GLN A 7 -20.05 3.96 -23.53
C GLN A 7 -21.09 2.92 -23.96
N ILE A 8 -20.84 1.65 -23.62
CA ILE A 8 -21.78 0.55 -23.90
C ILE A 8 -23.12 0.82 -23.20
N ALA A 9 -23.10 1.25 -21.95
CA ALA A 9 -24.30 1.58 -21.19
C ALA A 9 -25.10 2.72 -21.85
N GLN A 10 -24.43 3.77 -22.34
CA GLN A 10 -25.06 4.85 -23.10
C GLN A 10 -25.70 4.37 -24.41
N ILE A 11 -25.05 3.42 -25.10
CA ILE A 11 -25.60 2.81 -26.32
C ILE A 11 -26.86 1.99 -26.02
N ILE A 12 -26.80 1.14 -24.97
CA ILE A 12 -27.92 0.32 -24.53
C ILE A 12 -29.07 1.19 -23.98
N ALA A 13 -28.78 2.26 -23.25
CA ALA A 13 -29.82 3.15 -22.70
C ALA A 13 -30.68 3.83 -23.77
N LYS A 14 -30.12 4.08 -24.96
CA LYS A 14 -30.88 4.63 -26.12
C LYS A 14 -32.00 3.69 -26.59
N GLN A 15 -31.98 2.42 -26.19
CA GLN A 15 -32.99 1.42 -26.56
C GLN A 15 -34.24 1.44 -25.65
N GLU A 16 -34.37 2.43 -24.79
CA GLU A 16 -35.54 2.67 -23.91
C GLU A 16 -35.95 1.43 -23.08
N ILE A 17 -34.96 0.69 -22.58
CA ILE A 17 -35.19 -0.52 -21.75
C ILE A 17 -35.65 -0.23 -20.33
N GLY A 18 -35.87 1.05 -19.97
CA GLY A 18 -36.36 1.48 -18.67
C GLY A 18 -35.31 1.54 -17.56
N LEU A 19 -34.03 1.59 -17.94
CA LEU A 19 -32.88 1.81 -17.04
C LEU A 19 -32.08 3.02 -17.49
N THR A 20 -31.42 3.69 -16.54
CA THR A 20 -30.45 4.76 -16.85
C THR A 20 -29.12 4.17 -17.31
N ALA A 21 -28.28 4.99 -17.96
CA ALA A 21 -26.95 4.55 -18.37
C ALA A 21 -26.08 4.13 -17.16
N GLU A 22 -26.23 4.78 -16.02
CA GLU A 22 -25.53 4.44 -14.77
C GLU A 22 -25.95 3.06 -14.28
N GLU A 23 -27.26 2.77 -14.22
CA GLU A 23 -27.78 1.46 -13.81
C GLU A 23 -27.31 0.34 -14.75
N ILE A 24 -27.26 0.61 -16.06
CA ILE A 24 -26.77 -0.33 -17.06
C ILE A 24 -25.26 -0.58 -16.88
N ALA A 25 -24.46 0.47 -16.66
CA ALA A 25 -23.02 0.37 -16.46
C ALA A 25 -22.67 -0.51 -15.24
N GLU A 26 -23.45 -0.40 -14.15
CA GLU A 26 -23.31 -1.26 -12.98
C GLU A 26 -23.65 -2.74 -13.26
N MET A 27 -24.53 -2.99 -14.23
CA MET A 27 -24.95 -4.35 -14.61
C MET A 27 -23.98 -5.00 -15.60
N ILE A 28 -23.21 -4.23 -16.36
CA ILE A 28 -22.25 -4.78 -17.35
C ILE A 28 -21.15 -5.55 -16.63
N GLU A 29 -21.01 -6.81 -16.99
CA GLU A 29 -20.01 -7.75 -16.48
C GLU A 29 -18.84 -7.90 -17.48
N VAL A 30 -17.68 -8.27 -16.97
CA VAL A 30 -16.52 -8.72 -17.77
C VAL A 30 -16.50 -10.24 -17.67
N PRO A 31 -16.78 -10.99 -18.76
CA PRO A 31 -16.77 -12.44 -18.73
C PRO A 31 -15.38 -13.00 -18.39
N THR A 32 -15.36 -14.11 -17.64
CA THR A 32 -14.12 -14.84 -17.35
C THR A 32 -13.63 -15.69 -18.53
N ASP A 33 -14.55 -16.15 -19.37
CA ASP A 33 -14.22 -16.88 -20.61
C ASP A 33 -14.29 -15.88 -21.79
N PRO A 34 -13.17 -15.63 -22.50
CA PRO A 34 -13.13 -14.71 -23.66
C PRO A 34 -14.10 -15.08 -24.79
N LYS A 35 -14.56 -16.32 -24.85
CA LYS A 35 -15.58 -16.75 -25.82
C LYS A 35 -16.93 -16.06 -25.62
N ASN A 36 -17.17 -15.53 -24.42
CA ASN A 36 -18.39 -14.79 -24.08
C ASN A 36 -18.27 -13.28 -24.30
N GLY A 37 -17.23 -12.82 -25.01
CA GLY A 37 -17.00 -11.42 -25.34
C GLY A 37 -16.12 -10.69 -24.31
N ASP A 38 -15.90 -9.41 -24.55
CA ASP A 38 -15.16 -8.53 -23.67
C ASP A 38 -16.06 -7.96 -22.57
N PHE A 39 -17.34 -7.78 -22.89
CA PHE A 39 -18.38 -7.35 -21.97
C PHE A 39 -19.66 -8.15 -22.18
N ALA A 40 -20.43 -8.34 -21.11
CA ALA A 40 -21.71 -9.02 -21.15
C ALA A 40 -22.78 -8.22 -20.36
N PHE A 41 -23.97 -8.08 -20.95
CA PHE A 41 -25.09 -7.42 -20.30
C PHE A 41 -26.18 -8.44 -19.94
N PRO A 42 -26.47 -8.66 -18.64
CA PRO A 42 -27.49 -9.61 -18.20
C PRO A 42 -28.90 -9.01 -18.26
N CYS A 43 -29.80 -9.62 -19.02
CA CYS A 43 -31.18 -9.14 -19.20
C CYS A 43 -32.19 -9.70 -18.18
N PHE A 44 -31.78 -10.50 -17.20
CA PHE A 44 -32.68 -11.14 -16.23
C PHE A 44 -33.55 -10.15 -15.45
N ARG A 45 -32.95 -9.04 -14.99
CA ARG A 45 -33.64 -8.01 -14.19
C ARG A 45 -34.72 -7.29 -14.99
N LEU A 46 -34.59 -7.23 -16.30
CA LEU A 46 -35.54 -6.52 -17.18
C LEU A 46 -36.84 -7.29 -17.42
N ALA A 47 -36.85 -8.61 -17.21
CA ALA A 47 -38.00 -9.47 -17.51
C ALA A 47 -39.31 -9.00 -16.84
N LYS A 48 -39.21 -8.55 -15.58
CA LYS A 48 -40.39 -8.06 -14.83
C LYS A 48 -40.86 -6.69 -15.31
N THR A 49 -39.95 -5.79 -15.62
CA THR A 49 -40.24 -4.43 -16.06
C THR A 49 -40.79 -4.42 -17.48
N MET A 50 -40.15 -5.16 -18.41
CA MET A 50 -40.53 -5.23 -19.80
C MET A 50 -41.61 -6.28 -20.09
N ARG A 51 -42.00 -7.10 -19.10
CA ARG A 51 -43.00 -8.19 -19.23
C ARG A 51 -42.71 -9.14 -20.42
N LYS A 52 -41.41 -9.43 -20.62
CA LYS A 52 -40.89 -10.24 -21.72
C LYS A 52 -39.86 -11.25 -21.21
N ALA A 53 -39.71 -12.40 -21.90
CA ALA A 53 -38.71 -13.38 -21.49
C ALA A 53 -37.30 -12.79 -21.63
N PRO A 54 -36.37 -13.02 -20.64
CA PRO A 54 -35.02 -12.46 -20.67
C PRO A 54 -34.24 -12.72 -21.95
N GLN A 55 -34.41 -13.91 -22.57
CA GLN A 55 -33.76 -14.27 -23.82
C GLN A 55 -34.28 -13.41 -24.98
N MET A 56 -35.58 -13.10 -25.00
CA MET A 56 -36.15 -12.23 -26.02
C MET A 56 -35.70 -10.78 -25.86
N ILE A 57 -35.53 -10.31 -24.61
CA ILE A 57 -34.99 -8.99 -24.36
C ILE A 57 -33.53 -8.93 -24.82
N ALA A 58 -32.73 -9.95 -24.51
CA ALA A 58 -31.34 -10.03 -24.93
C ALA A 58 -31.22 -10.05 -26.47
N ALA A 59 -32.10 -10.76 -27.18
CA ALA A 59 -32.13 -10.77 -28.63
C ALA A 59 -32.47 -9.39 -29.23
N ASP A 60 -33.47 -8.69 -28.68
CA ASP A 60 -33.84 -7.35 -29.13
C ASP A 60 -32.70 -6.33 -28.91
N VAL A 61 -32.12 -6.34 -27.72
CA VAL A 61 -30.98 -5.45 -27.39
C VAL A 61 -29.81 -5.78 -28.32
N ALA A 62 -29.43 -7.04 -28.48
CA ALA A 62 -28.34 -7.43 -29.38
C ALA A 62 -28.55 -6.91 -30.81
N SER A 63 -29.70 -7.15 -31.38
CA SER A 63 -30.04 -6.70 -32.76
C SER A 63 -30.07 -5.18 -32.89
N SER A 64 -30.39 -4.45 -31.81
CA SER A 64 -30.46 -2.99 -31.84
C SER A 64 -29.07 -2.31 -31.78
N ILE A 65 -28.06 -2.98 -31.24
CA ILE A 65 -26.72 -2.44 -31.06
C ILE A 65 -25.64 -3.08 -31.94
N GLU A 66 -25.95 -4.16 -32.68
CA GLU A 66 -24.96 -4.92 -33.46
C GLU A 66 -24.23 -4.10 -34.54
N ASN A 67 -24.84 -3.00 -35.02
CA ASN A 67 -24.27 -2.13 -36.05
C ASN A 67 -23.50 -0.92 -35.49
N GLU A 68 -23.36 -0.81 -34.16
CA GLU A 68 -22.57 0.27 -33.57
C GLU A 68 -21.08 0.00 -33.82
N SER A 69 -20.35 1.01 -34.28
CA SER A 69 -18.95 0.90 -34.70
C SER A 69 -17.95 0.53 -33.60
N ILE A 70 -18.37 0.54 -32.35
CA ILE A 70 -17.56 0.14 -31.22
C ILE A 70 -17.39 -1.38 -31.12
N PHE A 71 -18.27 -2.16 -31.77
CA PHE A 71 -18.28 -3.61 -31.69
C PHE A 71 -17.80 -4.26 -33.00
N ASP A 72 -16.97 -5.30 -32.89
CA ASP A 72 -16.70 -6.24 -33.96
C ASP A 72 -17.83 -7.25 -34.08
N LYS A 73 -18.48 -7.58 -32.97
CA LYS A 73 -19.54 -8.57 -32.91
C LYS A 73 -20.40 -8.38 -31.67
N VAL A 74 -21.70 -8.62 -31.81
CA VAL A 74 -22.65 -8.72 -30.70
C VAL A 74 -23.41 -10.01 -30.80
N GLU A 75 -23.48 -10.79 -29.73
CA GLU A 75 -24.18 -12.10 -29.73
C GLU A 75 -25.15 -12.19 -28.54
N GLN A 76 -26.32 -12.72 -28.80
CA GLN A 76 -27.23 -13.15 -27.77
C GLN A 76 -26.91 -14.60 -27.36
N VAL A 77 -26.55 -14.81 -26.07
CA VAL A 77 -26.34 -16.14 -25.49
C VAL A 77 -27.23 -16.30 -24.26
N ASN A 78 -28.28 -17.11 -24.37
CA ASN A 78 -29.32 -17.21 -23.36
C ASN A 78 -29.93 -15.82 -23.02
N ALA A 79 -29.82 -15.36 -21.82
CA ALA A 79 -30.30 -14.05 -21.36
C ALA A 79 -29.20 -12.99 -21.26
N TYR A 80 -28.06 -13.19 -21.92
CA TYR A 80 -26.95 -12.24 -21.99
C TYR A 80 -26.80 -11.67 -23.41
N VAL A 81 -26.43 -10.42 -23.48
CA VAL A 81 -25.88 -9.76 -24.67
C VAL A 81 -24.37 -9.74 -24.52
N ASN A 82 -23.67 -10.56 -25.28
CA ASN A 82 -22.22 -10.64 -25.29
C ASN A 82 -21.65 -9.72 -26.37
N MET A 83 -20.73 -8.85 -25.98
CA MET A 83 -20.19 -7.79 -26.83
C MET A 83 -18.69 -7.96 -27.00
N PHE A 84 -18.23 -7.98 -28.25
CA PHE A 84 -16.82 -8.04 -28.64
C PHE A 84 -16.43 -6.68 -29.17
N ILE A 85 -15.47 -6.02 -28.51
CA ILE A 85 -15.05 -4.68 -28.91
C ILE A 85 -14.16 -4.76 -30.15
N CYS A 86 -14.26 -3.76 -31.03
CA CYS A 86 -13.39 -3.60 -32.19
C CYS A 86 -11.93 -3.51 -31.73
N LYS A 87 -11.14 -4.56 -32.04
CA LYS A 87 -9.80 -4.78 -31.43
C LYS A 87 -8.84 -3.66 -31.80
N ASP A 88 -8.78 -3.21 -33.06
CA ASP A 88 -7.86 -2.16 -33.49
C ASP A 88 -8.16 -0.82 -32.81
N ALA A 89 -9.45 -0.45 -32.74
CA ALA A 89 -9.90 0.76 -32.07
C ALA A 89 -9.62 0.70 -30.56
N PHE A 90 -9.82 -0.47 -29.94
CA PHE A 90 -9.52 -0.66 -28.52
C PHE A 90 -8.03 -0.49 -28.22
N VAL A 91 -7.17 -1.19 -28.98
CA VAL A 91 -5.71 -1.09 -28.80
C VAL A 91 -5.24 0.34 -29.03
N ARG A 92 -5.70 0.98 -30.13
CA ARG A 92 -5.37 2.38 -30.43
C ARG A 92 -5.73 3.31 -29.27
N ASN A 93 -6.95 3.20 -28.76
CA ASN A 93 -7.44 4.08 -27.70
C ASN A 93 -6.62 3.91 -26.41
N VAL A 94 -6.37 2.67 -25.99
CA VAL A 94 -5.61 2.37 -24.77
C VAL A 94 -4.15 2.81 -24.91
N VAL A 95 -3.50 2.46 -26.01
CA VAL A 95 -2.08 2.83 -26.24
C VAL A 95 -1.93 4.34 -26.34
N SER A 96 -2.79 5.04 -27.10
CA SER A 96 -2.74 6.50 -27.21
C SER A 96 -2.98 7.19 -25.87
N GLU A 97 -3.85 6.66 -25.03
CA GLU A 97 -4.09 7.19 -23.68
C GLU A 97 -2.87 7.01 -22.79
N VAL A 98 -2.26 5.82 -22.76
CA VAL A 98 -1.03 5.57 -21.98
C VAL A 98 0.10 6.50 -22.43
N VAL A 99 0.28 6.65 -23.75
CA VAL A 99 1.31 7.54 -24.31
C VAL A 99 1.07 8.99 -23.93
N SER A 100 -0.18 9.47 -24.04
CA SER A 100 -0.55 10.86 -23.72
C SER A 100 -0.41 11.19 -22.26
N LEU A 101 -0.77 10.28 -21.36
CA LEU A 101 -0.73 10.48 -19.90
C LEU A 101 0.64 10.17 -19.30
N GLY A 102 1.44 9.30 -19.91
CA GLY A 102 2.75 8.93 -19.41
C GLY A 102 2.70 8.48 -17.94
N CYS A 103 3.44 9.17 -17.05
CA CYS A 103 3.45 8.86 -15.61
C CYS A 103 2.13 9.15 -14.88
N GLU A 104 1.19 9.84 -15.51
CA GLU A 104 -0.15 10.07 -14.97
C GLU A 104 -1.13 8.93 -15.30
N TYR A 105 -0.75 7.98 -16.17
CA TYR A 105 -1.60 6.84 -16.49
C TYR A 105 -1.82 5.94 -15.26
N GLY A 106 -3.06 5.61 -15.00
CA GLY A 106 -3.49 4.86 -13.81
C GLY A 106 -4.02 5.75 -12.67
N LYS A 107 -3.73 7.05 -12.71
CA LYS A 107 -4.25 8.00 -11.70
C LYS A 107 -5.70 8.40 -11.97
N SER A 108 -6.35 8.92 -10.94
CA SER A 108 -7.72 9.46 -11.01
C SER A 108 -7.92 10.57 -9.99
N ASN A 109 -9.02 11.30 -10.08
CA ASN A 109 -9.34 12.39 -9.15
C ASN A 109 -10.62 12.11 -8.33
N VAL A 110 -10.85 10.86 -7.94
CA VAL A 110 -12.03 10.50 -7.13
C VAL A 110 -11.95 11.05 -5.70
N GLY A 111 -10.75 11.39 -5.24
CA GLY A 111 -10.49 12.00 -3.92
C GLY A 111 -10.89 13.47 -3.83
N GLU A 112 -10.91 14.19 -4.97
CA GLU A 112 -11.26 15.60 -5.05
C GLU A 112 -10.48 16.48 -4.05
N GLY A 113 -9.23 16.12 -3.73
CA GLY A 113 -8.39 16.84 -2.76
C GLY A 113 -8.84 16.68 -1.30
N LYS A 114 -9.70 15.70 -0.97
CA LYS A 114 -10.07 15.44 0.43
C LYS A 114 -8.86 14.93 1.20
N THR A 115 -8.63 15.44 2.40
CA THR A 115 -7.48 15.08 3.23
C THR A 115 -7.60 13.65 3.80
N VAL A 116 -6.58 12.84 3.58
CA VAL A 116 -6.46 11.51 4.17
C VAL A 116 -5.16 11.42 4.97
N ILE A 117 -5.24 10.98 6.21
CA ILE A 117 -4.06 10.69 7.02
C ILE A 117 -3.74 9.20 6.89
N VAL A 118 -2.47 8.88 6.65
CA VAL A 118 -1.97 7.50 6.71
C VAL A 118 -0.90 7.43 7.78
N GLU A 119 -1.23 6.76 8.90
CA GLU A 119 -0.30 6.46 9.97
C GLU A 119 0.32 5.09 9.75
N PHE A 120 1.64 5.02 9.66
CA PHE A 120 2.35 3.78 9.41
C PHE A 120 3.79 3.80 9.94
N SER A 121 4.46 2.65 9.91
CA SER A 121 5.78 2.39 10.50
C SER A 121 5.75 2.46 12.03
N SER A 122 5.64 3.62 12.61
CA SER A 122 5.39 3.89 14.06
C SER A 122 6.28 3.08 15.02
N PRO A 123 7.63 3.07 14.85
CA PRO A 123 8.51 2.30 15.69
C PRO A 123 8.65 2.93 17.07
N ASN A 124 8.97 2.10 18.07
CA ASN A 124 9.36 2.59 19.38
C ASN A 124 10.80 3.12 19.32
N ILE A 125 11.05 4.33 19.83
CA ILE A 125 12.41 4.86 19.97
C ILE A 125 13.21 4.03 20.97
N ALA A 126 14.53 4.14 20.92
CA ALA A 126 15.47 3.38 21.74
C ALA A 126 15.35 1.85 21.58
N LYS A 127 14.69 1.39 20.51
CA LYS A 127 14.60 -0.03 20.13
C LYS A 127 15.05 -0.23 18.69
N PRO A 128 15.56 -1.43 18.35
CA PRO A 128 15.99 -1.71 17.00
C PRO A 128 14.84 -1.66 16.00
N PHE A 129 15.12 -1.11 14.83
CA PHE A 129 14.22 -1.17 13.69
C PHE A 129 14.42 -2.53 13.00
N HIS A 130 13.57 -3.48 13.33
CA HIS A 130 13.71 -4.87 12.92
C HIS A 130 12.74 -5.25 11.78
N ILE A 131 12.96 -6.41 11.16
CA ILE A 131 12.15 -6.89 10.02
C ILE A 131 10.64 -6.88 10.29
N GLY A 132 10.20 -7.04 11.55
CA GLY A 132 8.78 -6.95 11.89
C GLY A 132 8.13 -5.58 11.61
N HIS A 133 8.94 -4.51 11.48
CA HIS A 133 8.42 -3.19 11.12
C HIS A 133 8.23 -2.99 9.62
N ILE A 134 8.84 -3.85 8.77
CA ILE A 134 8.79 -3.66 7.32
C ILE A 134 7.35 -3.67 6.81
N ARG A 135 6.50 -4.55 7.32
CA ARG A 135 5.11 -4.68 6.87
C ARG A 135 4.32 -3.39 7.03
N SER A 136 4.30 -2.83 8.25
CA SER A 136 3.64 -1.54 8.47
C SER A 136 4.20 -0.47 7.55
N THR A 137 5.53 -0.43 7.40
CA THR A 137 6.26 0.59 6.66
C THR A 137 5.93 0.56 5.17
N VAL A 138 6.04 -0.61 4.51
CA VAL A 138 5.82 -0.69 3.05
C VAL A 138 4.35 -0.75 2.67
N ILE A 139 3.49 -1.41 3.48
CA ILE A 139 2.04 -1.40 3.26
C ILE A 139 1.50 0.02 3.38
N GLY A 140 1.91 0.74 4.44
CA GLY A 140 1.49 2.12 4.65
C GLY A 140 1.95 3.06 3.54
N ASN A 141 3.20 2.93 3.10
CA ASN A 141 3.73 3.71 1.99
C ASN A 141 2.99 3.43 0.67
N SER A 142 2.67 2.16 0.38
CA SER A 142 1.87 1.83 -0.82
C SER A 142 0.44 2.37 -0.72
N ILE A 143 -0.22 2.26 0.44
CA ILE A 143 -1.55 2.87 0.66
C ILE A 143 -1.50 4.38 0.46
N TYR A 144 -0.47 5.07 1.01
CA TYR A 144 -0.25 6.49 0.75
C TYR A 144 -0.22 6.78 -0.75
N LYS A 145 0.65 6.09 -1.51
CA LYS A 145 0.81 6.29 -2.96
C LYS A 145 -0.47 5.99 -3.75
N LEU A 146 -1.24 4.98 -3.35
CA LEU A 146 -2.53 4.64 -3.96
C LEU A 146 -3.58 5.74 -3.72
N TYR A 147 -3.64 6.31 -2.51
CA TYR A 147 -4.55 7.41 -2.20
C TYR A 147 -4.14 8.71 -2.92
N ASP A 148 -2.85 9.04 -2.93
CA ASP A 148 -2.30 10.17 -3.69
C ASP A 148 -2.64 10.04 -5.19
N ALA A 149 -2.40 8.87 -5.79
CA ALA A 149 -2.74 8.59 -7.19
C ALA A 149 -4.24 8.63 -7.50
N THR A 150 -5.09 8.52 -6.47
CA THR A 150 -6.54 8.64 -6.62
C THR A 150 -7.09 10.04 -6.29
N GLY A 151 -6.21 11.03 -6.12
CA GLY A 151 -6.56 12.45 -6.02
C GLY A 151 -6.92 12.92 -4.61
N TYR A 152 -6.46 12.22 -3.57
CA TYR A 152 -6.56 12.69 -2.19
C TYR A 152 -5.30 13.48 -1.78
N ASP A 153 -5.46 14.46 -0.91
CA ASP A 153 -4.35 15.11 -0.21
C ASP A 153 -3.94 14.23 0.97
N VAL A 154 -2.76 13.60 0.88
CA VAL A 154 -2.36 12.61 1.88
C VAL A 154 -1.30 13.13 2.84
N VAL A 155 -1.57 13.00 4.14
CA VAL A 155 -0.63 13.31 5.22
C VAL A 155 -0.06 12.02 5.79
N ARG A 156 1.27 11.84 5.68
CA ARG A 156 2.01 10.67 6.17
C ARG A 156 2.46 10.89 7.61
N VAL A 157 1.95 10.09 8.53
CA VAL A 157 2.25 10.22 9.96
C VAL A 157 3.07 9.04 10.46
N ASN A 158 4.23 9.31 11.04
CA ASN A 158 5.02 8.37 11.82
C ASN A 158 4.73 8.60 13.31
N HIS A 159 3.80 7.84 13.87
CA HIS A 159 3.41 7.95 15.28
C HIS A 159 4.41 7.20 16.15
N LEU A 160 5.50 7.86 16.50
CA LEU A 160 6.58 7.25 17.27
C LEU A 160 6.14 6.81 18.66
N GLY A 161 6.53 5.59 19.06
CA GLY A 161 6.42 5.14 20.43
C GLY A 161 7.51 5.77 21.29
N ASP A 162 7.37 7.04 21.60
CA ASP A 162 8.38 7.85 22.29
C ASP A 162 7.98 8.27 23.71
N TYR A 163 6.99 7.58 24.30
CA TYR A 163 6.49 7.86 25.63
C TYR A 163 6.19 6.58 26.42
N GLY A 164 6.31 6.65 27.76
CA GLY A 164 5.99 5.55 28.66
C GLY A 164 7.12 5.13 29.59
N THR A 165 6.81 4.28 30.57
CA THR A 165 7.75 3.84 31.65
C THR A 165 9.02 3.18 31.12
N GLN A 166 9.02 2.71 29.88
CA GLN A 166 10.22 2.18 29.20
C GLN A 166 11.36 3.21 29.12
N PHE A 167 11.03 4.50 29.06
CA PHE A 167 12.04 5.57 29.02
C PHE A 167 12.66 5.83 30.40
N GLY A 168 11.88 5.68 31.46
CA GLY A 168 12.45 5.65 32.81
C GLY A 168 13.46 4.51 32.96
N LYS A 169 13.16 3.31 32.47
CA LYS A 169 14.09 2.17 32.44
C LYS A 169 15.35 2.47 31.65
N MET A 170 15.19 3.08 30.47
CA MET A 170 16.33 3.42 29.60
C MET A 170 17.24 4.48 30.23
N ILE A 171 16.68 5.53 30.82
CA ILE A 171 17.44 6.59 31.50
C ILE A 171 18.20 6.01 32.69
N VAL A 172 17.57 5.18 33.53
CA VAL A 172 18.21 4.50 34.66
C VAL A 172 19.33 3.57 34.17
N ALA A 173 19.08 2.78 33.14
CA ALA A 173 20.08 1.88 32.57
C ALA A 173 21.29 2.64 32.01
N TYR A 174 21.07 3.74 31.32
CA TYR A 174 22.14 4.60 30.81
C TYR A 174 22.97 5.23 31.94
N ARG A 175 22.33 5.74 33.01
CA ARG A 175 23.03 6.31 34.16
C ARG A 175 23.89 5.28 34.92
N LEU A 176 23.44 4.01 34.96
CA LEU A 176 24.16 2.95 35.70
C LEU A 176 25.26 2.29 34.86
N TRP A 177 25.05 2.12 33.56
CA TRP A 177 25.91 1.28 32.72
C TRP A 177 26.25 1.90 31.36
N GLY A 178 25.76 3.11 31.09
CA GLY A 178 25.97 3.78 29.82
C GLY A 178 27.40 4.29 29.66
N SER A 179 27.85 4.30 28.42
CA SER A 179 29.07 4.93 27.96
C SER A 179 28.76 5.86 26.81
N GLU A 180 29.23 7.10 26.91
CA GLU A 180 29.09 8.11 25.87
C GLU A 180 29.74 7.64 24.56
N GLU A 181 30.97 7.11 24.65
CA GLU A 181 31.71 6.59 23.49
C GLU A 181 30.97 5.44 22.78
N GLU A 182 30.37 4.51 23.56
CA GLU A 182 29.56 3.41 22.99
C GLU A 182 28.29 3.96 22.33
N LEU A 183 27.65 4.95 22.97
CA LEU A 183 26.41 5.55 22.47
C LEU A 183 26.63 6.31 21.15
N GLU A 184 27.73 7.07 21.03
CA GLU A 184 28.09 7.77 19.81
C GLU A 184 28.49 6.82 18.67
N LYS A 185 29.19 5.74 18.98
CA LYS A 185 29.69 4.79 17.98
C LYS A 185 28.59 3.90 17.40
N ASN A 186 27.67 3.42 18.23
CA ASN A 186 26.61 2.49 17.86
C ASN A 186 25.34 2.76 18.68
N PRO A 187 24.60 3.84 18.42
CA PRO A 187 23.51 4.31 19.27
C PRO A 187 22.49 3.23 19.63
N ILE A 188 21.84 2.66 18.63
CA ILE A 188 20.72 1.72 18.85
C ILE A 188 21.18 0.39 19.44
N LYS A 189 22.35 -0.13 19.03
CA LYS A 189 22.90 -1.35 19.63
C LYS A 189 23.25 -1.13 21.10
N SER A 190 23.77 0.04 21.44
CA SER A 190 24.08 0.41 22.83
C SER A 190 22.83 0.58 23.67
N LEU A 191 21.80 1.29 23.15
CA LEU A 191 20.51 1.42 23.83
C LEU A 191 19.84 0.07 24.04
N LEU A 192 19.85 -0.82 23.04
CA LEU A 192 19.34 -2.18 23.18
C LEU A 192 20.10 -2.98 24.25
N LYS A 193 21.45 -2.89 24.26
CA LYS A 193 22.31 -3.53 25.28
C LYS A 193 21.92 -3.05 26.68
N TYR A 194 21.75 -1.74 26.88
CA TYR A 194 21.38 -1.17 28.18
C TYR A 194 19.96 -1.59 28.58
N TYR A 195 19.01 -1.59 27.65
CA TYR A 195 17.64 -2.02 27.90
C TYR A 195 17.54 -3.50 28.28
N THR A 196 18.26 -4.38 27.59
CA THR A 196 18.30 -5.81 27.90
C THR A 196 18.93 -6.04 29.27
N LYS A 197 20.08 -5.37 29.55
CA LYS A 197 20.75 -5.44 30.85
C LYS A 197 19.86 -4.95 31.99
N PHE A 198 19.07 -3.90 31.77
CA PHE A 198 18.11 -3.43 32.77
C PHE A 198 17.13 -4.54 33.17
N HIS A 199 16.57 -5.25 32.21
CA HIS A 199 15.62 -6.33 32.48
C HIS A 199 16.26 -7.50 33.22
N GLU A 200 17.49 -7.88 32.87
CA GLU A 200 18.23 -8.96 33.51
C GLU A 200 18.58 -8.58 34.98
N GLU A 201 18.95 -7.34 35.24
CA GLU A 201 19.27 -6.88 36.60
C GLU A 201 18.00 -6.59 37.41
N ALA A 202 16.91 -6.13 36.83
CA ALA A 202 15.64 -5.92 37.51
C ALA A 202 14.98 -7.24 37.99
N GLU A 203 15.25 -8.37 37.33
CA GLU A 203 14.86 -9.70 37.84
C GLU A 203 15.57 -10.06 39.16
N LYS A 204 16.79 -9.52 39.37
CA LYS A 204 17.58 -9.77 40.57
C LYS A 204 17.32 -8.69 41.65
N ASP A 205 17.10 -7.45 41.24
CA ASP A 205 16.82 -6.31 42.11
C ASP A 205 15.56 -5.55 41.65
N PRO A 206 14.37 -5.92 42.16
CA PRO A 206 13.10 -5.26 41.80
C PRO A 206 13.07 -3.74 42.11
N SER A 207 13.95 -3.21 42.94
CA SER A 207 14.01 -1.77 43.24
C SER A 207 14.38 -0.93 42.00
N LEU A 208 14.96 -1.56 40.96
CA LEU A 208 15.25 -0.90 39.70
C LEU A 208 13.97 -0.50 38.95
N ASP A 209 12.90 -1.29 39.05
CA ASP A 209 11.61 -0.93 38.46
C ASP A 209 10.97 0.27 39.20
N ASP A 210 11.16 0.41 40.52
CA ASP A 210 10.70 1.58 41.26
C ASP A 210 11.47 2.83 40.82
N LYS A 211 12.80 2.74 40.72
CA LYS A 211 13.65 3.84 40.21
C LYS A 211 13.26 4.26 38.81
N ALA A 212 12.91 3.29 37.95
CA ALA A 212 12.45 3.57 36.57
C ALA A 212 11.11 4.31 36.58
N ARG A 213 10.17 3.94 37.46
CA ARG A 213 8.90 4.65 37.63
C ARG A 213 9.10 6.09 38.13
N GLU A 214 9.96 6.29 39.14
CA GLU A 214 10.31 7.61 39.65
C GLU A 214 10.97 8.48 38.56
N THR A 215 11.91 7.90 37.80
CA THR A 215 12.59 8.60 36.70
C THR A 215 11.62 8.98 35.60
N PHE A 216 10.66 8.09 35.27
CA PHE A 216 9.63 8.41 34.29
C PHE A 216 8.70 9.52 34.80
N ALA A 217 8.29 9.51 36.05
CA ALA A 217 7.52 10.60 36.67
C ALA A 217 8.25 11.95 36.62
N LYS A 218 9.58 11.96 36.80
CA LYS A 218 10.41 13.17 36.63
C LYS A 218 10.38 13.65 35.15
N LEU A 219 10.50 12.74 34.19
CA LEU A 219 10.38 13.05 32.77
C LEU A 219 9.02 13.67 32.45
N GLU A 220 7.93 13.10 32.99
CA GLU A 220 6.56 13.63 32.83
C GLU A 220 6.40 15.04 33.42
N ASN A 221 7.06 15.30 34.52
CA ASN A 221 7.06 16.62 35.16
C ASN A 221 7.99 17.64 34.47
N GLY A 222 8.73 17.23 33.45
CA GLY A 222 9.57 18.12 32.65
C GLY A 222 10.91 18.43 33.32
N GLU A 223 11.42 17.56 34.21
CA GLU A 223 12.75 17.74 34.84
C GLU A 223 13.83 17.81 33.75
N PRO A 224 14.69 18.84 33.75
CA PRO A 224 15.60 19.14 32.65
C PRO A 224 16.53 17.99 32.26
N GLU A 225 17.10 17.27 33.21
CA GLU A 225 18.05 16.18 32.93
C GLU A 225 17.39 14.99 32.28
N GLU A 226 16.19 14.60 32.72
CA GLU A 226 15.42 13.52 32.16
C GLU A 226 14.95 13.87 30.74
N VAL A 227 14.47 15.09 30.52
CA VAL A 227 14.03 15.60 29.24
C VAL A 227 15.19 15.66 28.24
N GLU A 228 16.39 16.09 28.67
CA GLU A 228 17.57 16.15 27.80
C GLU A 228 17.99 14.75 27.33
N LEU A 229 18.08 13.77 28.24
CA LEU A 229 18.42 12.40 27.92
C LEU A 229 17.37 11.76 26.99
N TRP A 230 16.08 11.99 27.28
CA TRP A 230 14.99 11.49 26.43
C TRP A 230 15.06 12.09 25.02
N LYS A 231 15.26 13.40 24.87
CA LYS A 231 15.42 14.06 23.56
C LYS A 231 16.59 13.46 22.80
N ARG A 232 17.71 13.24 23.46
CA ARG A 232 18.89 12.63 22.86
C ARG A 232 18.62 11.22 22.36
N PHE A 233 17.98 10.35 23.15
CA PHE A 233 17.62 9.00 22.71
C PHE A 233 16.65 9.02 21.54
N ARG A 234 15.74 9.99 21.52
CA ARG A 234 14.81 10.21 20.41
C ARG A 234 15.55 10.63 19.13
N GLU A 235 16.45 11.57 19.20
CA GLU A 235 17.25 12.04 18.06
C GLU A 235 18.10 10.91 17.47
N LEU A 236 18.87 10.21 18.30
CA LEU A 236 19.68 9.07 17.87
C LEU A 236 18.82 7.95 17.21
N SER A 237 17.61 7.73 17.73
CA SER A 237 16.70 6.75 17.15
C SER A 237 16.16 7.19 15.80
N LEU A 238 15.83 8.48 15.64
CA LEU A 238 15.38 9.05 14.39
C LEU A 238 16.46 9.03 13.30
N GLU A 239 17.71 9.29 13.65
CA GLU A 239 18.84 9.16 12.72
C GLU A 239 18.97 7.74 12.19
N GLU A 240 18.85 6.74 13.06
CA GLU A 240 18.86 5.32 12.69
C GLU A 240 17.69 4.97 11.76
N PHE A 241 16.47 5.33 12.15
CA PHE A 241 15.28 5.05 11.34
C PHE A 241 15.35 5.76 9.98
N SER A 242 15.87 6.99 9.94
CA SER A 242 16.02 7.77 8.70
C SER A 242 16.95 7.09 7.70
N ARG A 243 17.98 6.36 8.15
CA ARG A 243 18.82 5.58 7.24
C ARG A 243 18.00 4.51 6.52
N VAL A 244 17.18 3.76 7.26
CA VAL A 244 16.33 2.72 6.68
C VAL A 244 15.22 3.31 5.80
N TYR A 245 14.58 4.41 6.22
CA TYR A 245 13.59 5.10 5.41
C TYR A 245 14.19 5.61 4.10
N LYS A 246 15.42 6.14 4.14
CA LYS A 246 16.14 6.55 2.92
C LYS A 246 16.45 5.38 1.98
N MET A 247 16.79 4.19 2.52
CA MET A 247 16.96 2.99 1.69
C MET A 247 15.66 2.58 1.00
N LEU A 248 14.51 2.73 1.68
CA LEU A 248 13.19 2.40 1.17
C LEU A 248 12.54 3.52 0.34
N ASP A 249 13.19 4.69 0.22
CA ASP A 249 12.63 5.89 -0.42
C ASP A 249 11.28 6.32 0.20
N ILE A 250 11.24 6.37 1.55
CA ILE A 250 10.06 6.70 2.35
C ILE A 250 10.31 7.95 3.18
N GLU A 251 9.34 8.86 3.17
CA GLU A 251 9.34 10.08 3.94
C GLU A 251 8.03 10.26 4.69
N PHE A 252 8.06 11.09 5.75
CA PHE A 252 6.88 11.42 6.55
C PHE A 252 6.72 12.93 6.67
N ASP A 253 5.47 13.39 6.70
CA ASP A 253 5.11 14.79 6.89
C ASP A 253 5.05 15.15 8.38
N SER A 254 4.83 14.15 9.25
CA SER A 254 4.76 14.34 10.70
C SER A 254 5.42 13.19 11.46
N TYR A 255 6.22 13.56 12.46
CA TYR A 255 6.81 12.65 13.47
C TYR A 255 6.21 12.92 14.87
N ALA A 256 4.94 13.36 14.92
CA ALA A 256 4.21 13.55 16.16
C ALA A 256 3.90 12.19 16.80
N GLY A 257 4.78 11.76 17.72
CA GLY A 257 4.66 10.52 18.47
C GLY A 257 3.76 10.64 19.69
N GLU A 258 3.79 9.61 20.53
CA GLU A 258 2.99 9.53 21.75
C GLU A 258 3.21 10.73 22.68
N SER A 259 4.45 11.21 22.81
CA SER A 259 4.81 12.35 23.67
C SER A 259 4.12 13.65 23.27
N PHE A 260 3.88 13.87 21.98
CA PHE A 260 3.21 15.07 21.45
C PHE A 260 1.77 15.20 21.94
N TYR A 261 1.12 14.08 22.27
CA TYR A 261 -0.29 14.08 22.68
C TYR A 261 -0.47 14.07 24.21
N SER A 262 0.61 14.05 24.99
CA SER A 262 0.56 13.93 26.45
C SER A 262 -0.17 15.10 27.13
N ASP A 263 0.05 16.32 26.67
CA ASP A 263 -0.63 17.53 27.15
C ASP A 263 -2.10 17.64 26.75
N LYS A 264 -2.57 16.80 25.82
CA LYS A 264 -3.95 16.77 25.29
C LYS A 264 -4.83 15.75 26.01
N MET A 265 -4.24 14.77 26.68
CA MET A 265 -4.97 13.74 27.43
C MET A 265 -5.85 14.28 28.56
N PRO A 266 -5.45 15.31 29.36
CA PRO A 266 -6.30 15.86 30.41
C PRO A 266 -7.64 16.37 29.91
N ALA A 267 -7.71 16.92 28.69
CA ALA A 267 -8.95 17.38 28.08
C ALA A 267 -9.90 16.20 27.77
N VAL A 268 -9.34 15.09 27.28
CA VAL A 268 -10.11 13.85 27.03
C VAL A 268 -10.68 13.28 28.33
N LEU A 269 -9.85 13.21 29.38
CA LEU A 269 -10.28 12.73 30.69
C LEU A 269 -11.42 13.59 31.27
N LYS A 270 -11.29 14.91 31.15
CA LYS A 270 -12.32 15.85 31.58
C LYS A 270 -13.62 15.63 30.82
N GLU A 271 -13.57 15.51 29.49
CA GLU A 271 -14.75 15.29 28.65
C GLU A 271 -15.46 13.96 28.97
N LEU A 272 -14.71 12.87 29.12
CA LEU A 272 -15.24 11.58 29.54
C LEU A 272 -15.96 11.65 30.90
N LYS A 273 -15.38 12.39 31.84
CA LYS A 273 -15.98 12.62 33.16
C LYS A 273 -17.26 13.47 33.09
N ASP A 274 -17.20 14.58 32.36
CA ASP A 274 -18.33 15.51 32.21
C ASP A 274 -19.54 14.82 31.53
N LYS A 275 -19.29 13.84 30.66
CA LYS A 275 -20.30 13.02 30.00
C LYS A 275 -20.74 11.77 30.81
N ASN A 276 -20.20 11.58 32.01
CA ASN A 276 -20.47 10.41 32.88
C ASN A 276 -20.21 9.06 32.19
N LEU A 277 -19.18 9.00 31.33
CA LEU A 277 -18.79 7.78 30.59
C LEU A 277 -17.78 6.92 31.37
N MET A 278 -17.09 7.49 32.37
CA MET A 278 -16.11 6.78 33.18
C MET A 278 -16.65 6.42 34.56
N HIS A 279 -16.26 5.24 35.05
CA HIS A 279 -16.42 4.84 36.43
C HIS A 279 -15.21 4.07 36.95
N GLU A 280 -15.06 4.01 38.26
CA GLU A 280 -13.97 3.30 38.91
C GLU A 280 -14.24 1.79 38.96
N SER A 281 -13.28 0.99 38.54
CA SER A 281 -13.29 -0.46 38.68
C SER A 281 -11.89 -0.95 39.09
N ARG A 282 -11.82 -1.58 40.26
CA ARG A 282 -10.54 -2.11 40.83
C ARG A 282 -9.41 -1.07 40.88
N GLY A 283 -9.78 0.17 41.21
CA GLY A 283 -8.84 1.31 41.28
C GLY A 283 -8.52 1.97 39.94
N ALA A 284 -8.90 1.40 38.80
CA ALA A 284 -8.72 1.99 37.49
C ALA A 284 -9.99 2.74 37.04
N GLN A 285 -9.83 3.77 36.19
CA GLN A 285 -10.97 4.39 35.50
C GLN A 285 -11.22 3.66 34.18
N ILE A 286 -12.43 3.21 33.97
CA ILE A 286 -12.82 2.45 32.78
C ILE A 286 -14.06 3.07 32.09
N VAL A 287 -14.22 2.80 30.81
CA VAL A 287 -15.48 2.98 30.07
C VAL A 287 -16.04 1.59 29.80
N ASP A 288 -17.28 1.36 30.22
CA ASP A 288 -17.97 0.09 30.00
C ASP A 288 -18.36 -0.05 28.53
N LEU A 289 -18.07 -1.22 27.93
CA LEU A 289 -18.36 -1.55 26.55
C LEU A 289 -19.11 -2.90 26.44
N GLU A 290 -19.72 -3.40 27.53
CA GLU A 290 -20.43 -4.68 27.55
C GLU A 290 -21.61 -4.71 26.56
N ASP A 291 -22.35 -3.59 26.41
CA ASP A 291 -23.41 -3.45 25.41
C ASP A 291 -22.95 -3.59 23.95
N TYR A 292 -21.64 -3.57 23.72
CA TYR A 292 -21.00 -3.69 22.41
C TYR A 292 -20.19 -4.99 22.27
N ASP A 293 -20.43 -5.98 23.11
CA ASP A 293 -19.71 -7.26 23.14
C ASP A 293 -18.19 -7.11 23.27
N MET A 294 -17.74 -6.13 24.04
CA MET A 294 -16.31 -5.87 24.28
C MET A 294 -16.01 -5.75 25.78
N PRO A 295 -14.82 -6.17 26.22
CA PRO A 295 -14.36 -5.86 27.57
C PRO A 295 -14.21 -4.34 27.76
N PRO A 296 -14.28 -3.84 29.00
CA PRO A 296 -14.16 -2.42 29.30
C PRO A 296 -12.87 -1.80 28.74
N ALA A 297 -12.97 -0.58 28.24
CA ALA A 297 -11.79 0.21 27.86
C ALA A 297 -11.17 0.83 29.11
N VAL A 298 -9.93 0.48 29.42
CA VAL A 298 -9.18 1.09 30.54
C VAL A 298 -8.61 2.43 30.11
N ILE A 299 -9.01 3.50 30.80
CA ILE A 299 -8.65 4.89 30.51
C ILE A 299 -7.44 5.32 31.34
N THR A 300 -7.48 5.09 32.67
CA THR A 300 -6.34 5.31 33.55
C THR A 300 -6.12 4.10 34.47
N LYS A 301 -4.85 3.86 34.84
CA LYS A 301 -4.51 2.82 35.82
C LYS A 301 -4.85 3.24 37.24
N SER A 302 -4.67 2.30 38.19
CA SER A 302 -4.86 2.53 39.62
C SER A 302 -3.88 3.56 40.21
N ASP A 303 -2.73 3.77 39.58
CA ASP A 303 -1.74 4.80 39.93
C ASP A 303 -2.04 6.17 39.31
N GLY A 304 -3.20 6.30 38.60
CA GLY A 304 -3.60 7.52 37.93
C GLY A 304 -2.93 7.77 36.57
N SER A 305 -1.97 6.94 36.17
CA SER A 305 -1.32 7.09 34.87
C SER A 305 -2.27 6.74 33.73
N SER A 306 -2.26 7.55 32.66
CA SER A 306 -3.06 7.31 31.46
C SER A 306 -2.54 6.12 30.66
N LEU A 307 -3.47 5.45 29.99
CA LEU A 307 -3.16 4.31 29.11
C LEU A 307 -3.16 4.71 27.63
N TYR A 308 -2.77 3.76 26.79
CA TYR A 308 -2.73 3.92 25.32
C TYR A 308 -4.06 4.43 24.73
N ALA A 309 -5.22 3.93 25.23
CA ALA A 309 -6.52 4.33 24.73
C ALA A 309 -6.78 5.84 24.85
N THR A 310 -6.44 6.46 25.97
CA THR A 310 -6.60 7.91 26.20
C THR A 310 -5.76 8.72 25.23
N ARG A 311 -4.55 8.25 24.95
CA ARG A 311 -3.61 8.91 24.04
C ARG A 311 -4.10 8.82 22.60
N ASP A 312 -4.57 7.65 22.17
CA ASP A 312 -5.09 7.44 20.82
C ASP A 312 -6.37 8.26 20.57
N ILE A 313 -7.24 8.37 21.58
CA ILE A 313 -8.40 9.27 21.54
C ILE A 313 -7.94 10.72 21.39
N ALA A 314 -6.97 11.16 22.19
CA ALA A 314 -6.43 12.52 22.10
C ALA A 314 -5.78 12.80 20.75
N ALA A 315 -5.05 11.82 20.20
CA ALA A 315 -4.44 11.91 18.88
C ALA A 315 -5.51 12.01 17.77
N ALA A 316 -6.56 11.19 17.82
CA ALA A 316 -7.63 11.21 16.83
C ALA A 316 -8.40 12.55 16.86
N ILE A 317 -8.74 13.06 18.04
CA ILE A 317 -9.41 14.37 18.21
C ILE A 317 -8.52 15.50 17.67
N TYR A 318 -7.23 15.53 18.05
CA TYR A 318 -6.29 16.54 17.56
C TYR A 318 -6.18 16.49 16.02
N ARG A 319 -6.03 15.31 15.45
CA ARG A 319 -5.91 15.15 13.99
C ARG A 319 -7.16 15.60 13.26
N LYS A 320 -8.35 15.31 13.80
CA LYS A 320 -9.62 15.81 13.22
C LYS A 320 -9.69 17.31 13.26
N GLN A 321 -9.33 17.94 14.37
CA GLN A 321 -9.34 19.39 14.53
C GLN A 321 -8.28 20.10 13.66
N HIS A 322 -7.11 19.48 13.47
CA HIS A 322 -5.97 20.10 12.80
C HIS A 322 -5.98 19.88 11.27
N TYR A 323 -6.34 18.69 10.81
CA TYR A 323 -6.30 18.31 9.40
C TYR A 323 -7.69 18.23 8.75
N ASP A 324 -8.76 18.25 9.53
CA ASP A 324 -10.14 18.01 9.08
C ASP A 324 -10.27 16.82 8.11
N PHE A 325 -9.66 15.70 8.48
CA PHE A 325 -9.52 14.54 7.61
C PHE A 325 -10.87 13.96 7.15
N TYR A 326 -10.89 13.51 5.90
CA TYR A 326 -11.93 12.64 5.34
C TYR A 326 -11.77 11.20 5.85
N LYS A 327 -10.51 10.71 5.95
CA LYS A 327 -10.16 9.43 6.57
C LYS A 327 -8.86 9.56 7.35
N ASN A 328 -8.77 8.81 8.46
CA ASN A 328 -7.54 8.63 9.22
C ASN A 328 -7.25 7.12 9.28
N ILE A 329 -6.25 6.69 8.49
CA ILE A 329 -5.91 5.29 8.24
C ILE A 329 -4.74 4.90 9.14
N TYR A 330 -4.90 3.82 9.92
CA TYR A 330 -3.91 3.30 10.85
C TYR A 330 -3.43 1.93 10.37
N VAL A 331 -2.18 1.83 9.91
CA VAL A 331 -1.58 0.58 9.44
C VAL A 331 -0.86 -0.09 10.61
N VAL A 332 -1.59 -0.89 11.37
CA VAL A 332 -1.16 -1.48 12.64
C VAL A 332 -1.51 -2.97 12.69
N ALA A 333 -0.65 -3.77 13.35
CA ALA A 333 -0.78 -5.23 13.39
C ALA A 333 -2.09 -5.72 14.02
N THR A 334 -2.53 -6.92 13.59
CA THR A 334 -3.79 -7.58 14.03
C THR A 334 -3.93 -7.74 15.54
N GLN A 335 -2.83 -7.80 16.28
CA GLN A 335 -2.84 -7.87 17.75
C GLN A 335 -3.52 -6.66 18.40
N GLN A 336 -3.64 -5.54 17.69
CA GLN A 336 -4.28 -4.31 18.17
C GLN A 336 -5.77 -4.21 17.80
N ASN A 337 -6.35 -5.24 17.17
CA ASN A 337 -7.75 -5.21 16.72
C ASN A 337 -8.74 -4.83 17.82
N LEU A 338 -8.61 -5.42 19.02
CA LEU A 338 -9.49 -5.12 20.15
C LEU A 338 -9.29 -3.68 20.63
N HIS A 339 -8.04 -3.25 20.76
CA HIS A 339 -7.70 -1.90 21.17
C HIS A 339 -8.33 -0.83 20.24
N PHE A 340 -8.22 -1.01 18.92
CA PHE A 340 -8.86 -0.11 17.94
C PHE A 340 -10.37 -0.10 18.06
N LYS A 341 -11.00 -1.26 18.25
CA LYS A 341 -12.47 -1.33 18.47
C LYS A 341 -12.87 -0.57 19.72
N GLN A 342 -12.13 -0.74 20.82
CA GLN A 342 -12.44 -0.11 22.10
C GLN A 342 -12.37 1.42 22.04
N TRP A 343 -11.23 2.00 21.66
CA TRP A 343 -11.09 3.46 21.69
C TRP A 343 -11.99 4.15 20.64
N LYS A 344 -12.22 3.53 19.49
CA LYS A 344 -13.21 4.03 18.52
C LYS A 344 -14.62 4.04 19.09
N GLN A 345 -15.01 2.97 19.80
CA GLN A 345 -16.32 2.92 20.47
C GLN A 345 -16.42 3.99 21.57
N VAL A 346 -15.33 4.26 22.28
CA VAL A 346 -15.30 5.36 23.27
C VAL A 346 -15.51 6.71 22.57
N LEU A 347 -14.88 6.96 21.42
CA LEU A 347 -15.13 8.18 20.61
C LEU A 347 -16.61 8.30 20.19
N ALA A 348 -17.23 7.19 19.76
CA ALA A 348 -18.66 7.17 19.43
C ALA A 348 -19.53 7.55 20.63
N LEU A 349 -19.25 6.98 21.81
CA LEU A 349 -19.92 7.31 23.06
C LEU A 349 -19.72 8.77 23.49
N MET A 350 -18.54 9.33 23.19
CA MET A 350 -18.27 10.76 23.35
C MET A 350 -19.06 11.65 22.37
N GLY A 351 -19.72 11.06 21.36
CA GLY A 351 -20.55 11.77 20.38
C GLY A 351 -19.82 12.21 19.12
N TYR A 352 -18.63 11.68 18.85
CA TYR A 352 -17.86 11.97 17.66
C TYR A 352 -18.27 11.06 16.49
N SER A 353 -19.17 11.52 15.62
CA SER A 353 -19.71 10.74 14.48
C SER A 353 -18.67 10.38 13.41
N TRP A 354 -17.54 11.06 13.40
CA TRP A 354 -16.41 10.80 12.49
C TRP A 354 -15.49 9.65 12.96
N GLU A 355 -15.79 8.98 14.10
CA GLU A 355 -15.03 7.80 14.56
C GLU A 355 -14.98 6.69 13.49
N LYS A 356 -16.04 6.56 12.67
CA LYS A 356 -16.13 5.63 11.54
C LYS A 356 -15.07 5.90 10.47
N ASP A 357 -14.63 7.15 10.34
CA ASP A 357 -13.61 7.58 9.39
C ASP A 357 -12.17 7.28 9.88
N CYS A 358 -12.03 6.82 11.12
CA CYS A 358 -10.80 6.23 11.67
C CYS A 358 -10.73 4.76 11.27
N ILE A 359 -9.90 4.43 10.29
CA ILE A 359 -9.84 3.10 9.67
C ILE A 359 -8.62 2.33 10.18
N HIS A 360 -8.83 1.24 10.90
CA HIS A 360 -7.76 0.31 11.20
C HIS A 360 -7.51 -0.61 10.00
N VAL A 361 -6.32 -0.60 9.47
CA VAL A 361 -5.84 -1.51 8.42
C VAL A 361 -4.90 -2.54 9.05
N PRO A 362 -5.46 -3.68 9.53
CA PRO A 362 -4.67 -4.68 10.23
C PRO A 362 -3.78 -5.46 9.26
N PHE A 363 -2.61 -5.90 9.75
CA PHE A 363 -1.72 -6.80 9.03
C PHE A 363 -1.22 -7.94 9.94
N GLY A 364 -0.93 -9.10 9.33
CA GLY A 364 -0.38 -10.27 9.99
C GLY A 364 1.12 -10.13 10.28
N LEU A 365 1.69 -11.09 10.98
CA LEU A 365 3.11 -11.09 11.37
C LEU A 365 4.01 -11.66 10.26
N VAL A 366 5.26 -11.18 10.25
CA VAL A 366 6.36 -11.82 9.55
C VAL A 366 7.20 -12.60 10.55
N SER A 367 7.53 -13.84 10.23
CA SER A 367 8.48 -14.68 10.96
C SER A 367 9.65 -15.06 10.06
N LEU A 368 10.74 -15.48 10.68
CA LEU A 368 11.90 -16.02 9.99
C LEU A 368 11.84 -17.56 10.04
N GLU A 369 12.51 -18.23 9.11
CA GLU A 369 12.62 -19.71 9.13
C GLU A 369 13.22 -20.23 10.45
N GLU A 370 14.06 -19.43 11.11
CA GLU A 370 14.71 -19.73 12.39
C GLU A 370 13.81 -19.49 13.62
N GLY A 371 12.55 -19.06 13.43
CA GLY A 371 11.55 -18.86 14.47
C GLY A 371 11.17 -17.40 14.74
N THR A 372 10.39 -17.17 15.81
CA THR A 372 9.87 -15.84 16.17
C THR A 372 10.93 -14.95 16.83
N MET A 373 10.94 -13.67 16.45
CA MET A 373 11.81 -12.66 17.03
C MET A 373 11.38 -12.28 18.45
N SER A 374 12.37 -11.94 19.30
CA SER A 374 12.12 -11.42 20.64
C SER A 374 13.15 -10.35 21.02
N THR A 375 12.72 -9.10 21.05
CA THR A 375 13.56 -7.96 21.50
C THR A 375 13.99 -8.09 22.97
N ARG A 376 13.14 -8.68 23.83
CA ARG A 376 13.47 -8.92 25.25
C ARG A 376 14.58 -9.94 25.44
N LYS A 377 14.76 -10.88 24.52
CA LYS A 377 15.79 -11.93 24.54
C LYS A 377 16.99 -11.61 23.64
N GLY A 378 17.08 -10.40 23.09
CA GLY A 378 18.17 -9.99 22.20
C GLY A 378 18.20 -10.68 20.83
N ARG A 379 17.18 -11.47 20.48
CA ARG A 379 17.05 -12.12 19.16
C ARG A 379 16.31 -11.17 18.20
N VAL A 380 17.05 -10.27 17.57
CA VAL A 380 16.51 -9.26 16.65
C VAL A 380 17.28 -9.31 15.36
N VAL A 381 16.57 -9.32 14.23
CA VAL A 381 17.15 -9.13 12.90
C VAL A 381 16.85 -7.70 12.47
N PHE A 382 17.89 -6.90 12.33
CA PHE A 382 17.78 -5.51 11.90
C PHE A 382 17.26 -5.46 10.46
N LEU A 383 16.34 -4.56 10.19
CA LEU A 383 15.81 -4.39 8.83
C LEU A 383 16.89 -3.92 7.85
N GLU A 384 17.79 -3.05 8.29
CA GLU A 384 18.94 -2.60 7.49
C GLU A 384 19.81 -3.78 7.05
N ASP A 385 20.08 -4.75 7.93
CA ASP A 385 20.86 -5.94 7.58
C ASP A 385 20.14 -6.81 6.54
N VAL A 386 18.81 -6.93 6.63
CA VAL A 386 18.01 -7.65 5.63
C VAL A 386 18.08 -6.98 4.26
N LEU A 387 17.91 -5.66 4.22
CA LEU A 387 17.99 -4.89 2.96
C LEU A 387 19.38 -4.97 2.34
N ASN A 388 20.43 -4.78 3.13
CA ASN A 388 21.82 -4.90 2.65
C ASN A 388 22.12 -6.30 2.12
N LYS A 389 21.67 -7.35 2.80
CA LYS A 389 21.82 -8.73 2.33
C LYS A 389 21.07 -9.00 1.02
N ALA A 390 19.87 -8.41 0.85
CA ALA A 390 19.14 -8.48 -0.42
C ALA A 390 19.93 -7.84 -1.56
N VAL A 391 20.51 -6.67 -1.32
CA VAL A 391 21.38 -5.95 -2.28
C VAL A 391 22.62 -6.76 -2.63
N GLU A 392 23.30 -7.34 -1.62
CA GLU A 392 24.50 -8.16 -1.82
C GLU A 392 24.21 -9.40 -2.67
N LYS A 393 23.18 -10.18 -2.32
CA LYS A 393 22.75 -11.35 -3.11
C LYS A 393 22.34 -10.99 -4.54
N THR A 394 21.65 -9.87 -4.72
CA THR A 394 21.28 -9.38 -6.05
C THR A 394 22.52 -9.00 -6.86
N ARG A 395 23.52 -8.36 -6.22
CA ARG A 395 24.81 -8.03 -6.86
C ARG A 395 25.53 -9.29 -7.33
N GLU A 396 25.57 -10.35 -6.53
CA GLU A 396 26.16 -11.64 -6.92
C GLU A 396 25.48 -12.19 -8.18
N ILE A 397 24.13 -12.25 -8.18
CA ILE A 397 23.35 -12.77 -9.33
C ILE A 397 23.59 -11.93 -10.61
N ILE A 398 23.59 -10.60 -10.49
CA ILE A 398 23.79 -9.71 -11.64
C ILE A 398 25.23 -9.80 -12.17
N SER A 399 26.22 -9.90 -11.28
CA SER A 399 27.64 -9.97 -11.66
C SER A 399 28.00 -11.24 -12.45
N GLU A 400 27.24 -12.32 -12.27
CA GLU A 400 27.42 -13.56 -13.04
C GLU A 400 26.93 -13.42 -14.50
N LYS A 401 26.08 -12.44 -14.78
CA LYS A 401 25.58 -12.12 -16.12
C LYS A 401 26.48 -11.06 -16.76
N ASN A 402 26.75 -11.18 -18.04
CA ASN A 402 27.66 -10.25 -18.77
C ASN A 402 27.00 -8.86 -18.92
N THR A 403 27.27 -7.95 -18.01
CA THR A 403 26.56 -6.67 -17.82
C THR A 403 27.44 -5.46 -18.19
N SER A 404 27.88 -5.38 -19.46
CA SER A 404 28.63 -4.21 -19.93
C SER A 404 27.74 -2.94 -19.96
N GLY A 405 28.20 -1.86 -19.32
CA GLY A 405 27.55 -0.55 -19.36
C GLY A 405 26.38 -0.37 -18.39
N ILE A 406 26.37 -1.11 -17.27
CA ILE A 406 25.41 -1.01 -16.17
C ILE A 406 26.14 -0.63 -14.88
N ASP A 407 25.58 0.29 -14.09
CA ASP A 407 26.01 0.50 -12.70
C ASP A 407 25.43 -0.62 -11.83
N ILE A 408 26.26 -1.64 -11.59
CA ILE A 408 25.87 -2.84 -10.84
C ILE A 408 25.44 -2.48 -9.42
N ASP A 409 26.07 -1.48 -8.81
CA ASP A 409 25.75 -1.08 -7.42
C ASP A 409 24.38 -0.42 -7.31
N GLU A 410 24.03 0.46 -8.25
CA GLU A 410 22.72 1.10 -8.30
C GLU A 410 21.62 0.08 -8.61
N ILE A 411 21.79 -0.73 -9.66
CA ILE A 411 20.82 -1.75 -10.05
C ILE A 411 20.62 -2.79 -8.94
N SER A 412 21.69 -3.22 -8.28
CA SER A 412 21.57 -4.18 -7.16
C SER A 412 20.77 -3.63 -5.99
N LYS A 413 20.87 -2.32 -5.72
CA LYS A 413 20.02 -1.65 -4.71
C LYS A 413 18.57 -1.61 -5.15
N GLU A 414 18.28 -1.15 -6.37
CA GLU A 414 16.92 -1.02 -6.89
C GLU A 414 16.21 -2.38 -6.94
N VAL A 415 16.90 -3.42 -7.38
CA VAL A 415 16.33 -4.76 -7.53
C VAL A 415 16.25 -5.49 -6.19
N GLY A 416 17.30 -5.44 -5.38
CA GLY A 416 17.32 -6.13 -4.09
C GLY A 416 16.30 -5.57 -3.10
N ILE A 417 16.21 -4.25 -2.98
CA ILE A 417 15.21 -3.58 -2.13
C ILE A 417 13.81 -3.79 -2.72
N GLY A 418 13.66 -3.64 -4.04
CA GLY A 418 12.41 -3.89 -4.75
C GLY A 418 11.88 -5.30 -4.55
N ALA A 419 12.75 -6.30 -4.51
CA ALA A 419 12.38 -7.70 -4.24
C ALA A 419 11.77 -7.87 -2.84
N VAL A 420 12.38 -7.24 -1.82
CA VAL A 420 11.87 -7.29 -0.44
C VAL A 420 10.51 -6.59 -0.33
N ILE A 421 10.37 -5.38 -0.91
CA ILE A 421 9.10 -4.63 -0.91
C ILE A 421 8.00 -5.43 -1.63
N PHE A 422 8.30 -5.97 -2.81
CA PHE A 422 7.34 -6.72 -3.61
C PHE A 422 6.84 -7.97 -2.88
N GLN A 423 7.74 -8.71 -2.22
CA GLN A 423 7.39 -9.88 -1.42
C GLN A 423 6.41 -9.54 -0.30
N GLU A 424 6.64 -8.41 0.38
CA GLU A 424 5.73 -7.94 1.43
C GLU A 424 4.34 -7.59 0.88
N LEU A 425 4.28 -6.87 -0.25
CA LEU A 425 3.05 -6.35 -0.82
C LEU A 425 2.28 -7.38 -1.65
N SER A 426 2.92 -8.47 -2.12
CA SER A 426 2.25 -9.54 -2.88
C SER A 426 1.43 -10.49 -2.00
N ASN A 427 1.71 -10.52 -0.69
CA ASN A 427 0.94 -11.29 0.26
C ASN A 427 -0.32 -10.53 0.68
N ASN A 428 -1.45 -11.26 0.85
CA ASN A 428 -2.61 -10.68 1.51
C ASN A 428 -2.18 -10.16 2.89
N ARG A 429 -2.42 -8.87 3.16
CA ARG A 429 -1.88 -8.18 4.34
C ARG A 429 -2.28 -8.81 5.68
N ILE A 430 -3.45 -9.47 5.78
CA ILE A 430 -3.93 -10.08 7.03
C ILE A 430 -3.22 -11.39 7.36
N LYS A 431 -2.66 -12.08 6.35
CA LYS A 431 -2.01 -13.37 6.56
C LYS A 431 -0.62 -13.21 7.15
N ASP A 432 -0.29 -14.07 8.11
CA ASP A 432 1.08 -14.27 8.55
C ASP A 432 1.88 -14.98 7.45
N TYR A 433 3.17 -14.69 7.34
CA TYR A 433 4.04 -15.41 6.42
C TYR A 433 5.46 -15.58 6.98
N VAL A 434 6.18 -16.53 6.39
CA VAL A 434 7.59 -16.79 6.68
C VAL A 434 8.45 -16.18 5.59
N PHE A 435 9.37 -15.31 5.98
CA PHE A 435 10.33 -14.69 5.08
C PHE A 435 11.34 -15.70 4.58
N SER A 436 11.53 -15.82 3.28
CA SER A 436 12.44 -16.77 2.64
C SER A 436 13.25 -16.11 1.52
N TRP A 437 14.58 -16.20 1.62
CA TRP A 437 15.52 -15.65 0.64
C TRP A 437 15.35 -16.26 -0.76
N ASP A 438 15.14 -17.57 -0.85
CA ASP A 438 15.05 -18.29 -2.12
C ASP A 438 13.82 -17.89 -2.94
N LYS A 439 12.75 -17.46 -2.24
CA LYS A 439 11.52 -17.01 -2.89
C LYS A 439 11.61 -15.57 -3.38
N ILE A 440 12.29 -14.69 -2.64
CA ILE A 440 12.30 -13.26 -2.87
C ILE A 440 13.11 -12.87 -4.10
N LEU A 441 14.28 -13.50 -4.30
CA LEU A 441 15.24 -13.17 -5.35
C LEU A 441 15.14 -14.06 -6.59
N ASN A 442 14.01 -14.72 -6.79
CA ASN A 442 13.78 -15.52 -7.99
C ASN A 442 13.38 -14.62 -9.17
N PHE A 443 14.12 -14.72 -10.29
CA PHE A 443 13.88 -13.95 -11.52
C PHE A 443 12.87 -14.63 -12.47
N ASP A 444 12.49 -15.88 -12.23
CA ASP A 444 11.59 -16.67 -13.08
C ASP A 444 10.19 -16.88 -12.46
N GLY A 445 9.95 -16.30 -11.28
CA GLY A 445 8.70 -16.46 -10.54
C GLY A 445 7.84 -15.20 -10.49
N GLU A 446 6.76 -15.26 -9.71
CA GLU A 446 5.87 -14.11 -9.45
C GLU A 446 6.50 -13.15 -8.43
N THR A 447 7.61 -12.49 -8.80
CA THR A 447 8.48 -11.70 -7.93
C THR A 447 8.71 -10.29 -8.44
N GLY A 448 9.22 -9.41 -7.56
CA GLY A 448 9.65 -8.06 -7.95
C GLY A 448 10.72 -8.07 -9.05
N PRO A 449 11.82 -8.85 -8.90
CA PRO A 449 12.84 -8.96 -9.94
C PRO A 449 12.31 -9.42 -11.30
N TYR A 450 11.34 -10.33 -11.35
CA TYR A 450 10.69 -10.74 -12.59
C TYR A 450 9.98 -9.57 -13.29
N VAL A 451 9.23 -8.76 -12.54
CA VAL A 451 8.53 -7.59 -13.10
C VAL A 451 9.52 -6.51 -13.54
N GLN A 452 10.54 -6.23 -12.71
CA GLN A 452 11.60 -5.26 -13.05
C GLN A 452 12.37 -5.70 -14.29
N TYR A 453 12.68 -6.99 -14.42
CA TYR A 453 13.32 -7.54 -15.62
C TYR A 453 12.42 -7.42 -16.86
N THR A 454 11.11 -7.60 -16.72
CA THR A 454 10.14 -7.39 -17.80
C THR A 454 10.15 -5.93 -18.27
N HIS A 455 10.19 -4.96 -17.34
CA HIS A 455 10.36 -3.54 -17.67
C HIS A 455 11.69 -3.27 -18.40
N ALA A 456 12.80 -3.80 -17.91
CA ALA A 456 14.11 -3.66 -18.55
C ALA A 456 14.15 -4.28 -19.96
N ARG A 457 13.47 -5.40 -20.18
CA ARG A 457 13.28 -6.03 -21.50
C ARG A 457 12.51 -5.12 -22.43
N ALA A 458 11.37 -4.56 -22.03
CA ALA A 458 10.63 -3.59 -22.82
C ALA A 458 11.49 -2.37 -23.18
N SER A 459 12.25 -1.85 -22.20
CA SER A 459 13.22 -0.77 -22.42
C SER A 459 14.31 -1.16 -23.42
N SER A 460 14.77 -2.41 -23.40
CA SER A 460 15.78 -2.90 -24.37
C SER A 460 15.22 -2.97 -25.79
N VAL A 461 13.98 -3.39 -25.97
CA VAL A 461 13.32 -3.39 -27.29
C VAL A 461 13.24 -1.97 -27.84
N LEU A 462 12.80 -1.01 -27.01
CA LEU A 462 12.66 0.40 -27.41
C LEU A 462 13.99 1.08 -27.73
N ARG A 463 15.11 0.65 -27.13
CA ARG A 463 16.45 1.15 -27.49
C ARG A 463 16.89 0.76 -28.90
N ASN A 464 16.30 -0.26 -29.50
CA ASN A 464 16.57 -0.65 -30.88
C ASN A 464 15.67 0.07 -31.89
N ALA A 465 14.72 0.89 -31.44
CA ALA A 465 13.91 1.75 -32.29
C ALA A 465 14.70 3.01 -32.70
N SER A 466 14.46 3.50 -33.91
CA SER A 466 14.99 4.79 -34.37
C SER A 466 14.32 5.95 -33.63
N GLN A 467 14.97 7.11 -33.61
CA GLN A 467 14.39 8.31 -33.03
C GLN A 467 13.08 8.71 -33.73
N GLN A 468 12.98 8.54 -35.03
CA GLN A 468 11.76 8.83 -35.81
C GLN A 468 10.58 7.93 -35.38
N GLU A 469 10.80 6.64 -35.18
CA GLU A 469 9.78 5.70 -34.66
C GLU A 469 9.32 6.10 -33.26
N LEU A 470 10.26 6.43 -32.37
CA LEU A 470 9.93 6.90 -31.00
C LEU A 470 9.16 8.23 -31.01
N ASP A 471 9.49 9.14 -31.91
CA ASP A 471 8.79 10.41 -32.05
C ASP A 471 7.37 10.22 -32.56
N ARG A 472 7.14 9.30 -33.52
CA ARG A 472 5.80 8.91 -33.98
C ARG A 472 4.96 8.37 -32.83
N ILE A 473 5.53 7.49 -32.00
CA ILE A 473 4.86 6.94 -30.83
C ILE A 473 4.47 8.04 -29.85
N LYS A 474 5.45 8.86 -29.43
CA LYS A 474 5.25 9.92 -28.43
C LYS A 474 4.27 11.02 -28.86
N ASN A 475 4.18 11.27 -30.18
CA ASN A 475 3.25 12.25 -30.75
C ASN A 475 1.87 11.65 -31.06
N CYS A 476 1.65 10.36 -30.77
CA CYS A 476 0.45 9.60 -31.14
C CYS A 476 0.17 9.66 -32.67
N ASP A 477 1.23 9.73 -33.50
CA ASP A 477 1.12 9.75 -34.97
C ASP A 477 1.09 8.32 -35.53
N ILE A 478 0.09 7.55 -35.08
CA ILE A 478 -0.21 6.19 -35.53
C ILE A 478 -1.70 6.12 -35.82
N LYS A 479 -2.04 5.95 -37.09
CA LYS A 479 -3.45 6.05 -37.54
C LYS A 479 -4.27 4.79 -37.23
N ASP A 480 -3.66 3.65 -37.43
CA ASP A 480 -4.27 2.33 -37.31
C ASP A 480 -3.45 1.46 -36.36
N PHE A 481 -4.07 0.45 -35.78
CA PHE A 481 -3.44 -0.56 -34.92
C PHE A 481 -3.81 -1.97 -35.40
N SER A 482 -3.91 -2.15 -36.73
CA SER A 482 -4.34 -3.39 -37.36
C SER A 482 -3.36 -4.56 -37.23
N TYR A 483 -2.09 -4.26 -36.98
CA TYR A 483 -1.03 -5.26 -36.78
C TYR A 483 -0.92 -5.77 -35.35
N VAL A 484 -1.56 -5.14 -34.38
CA VAL A 484 -1.53 -5.52 -32.95
C VAL A 484 -2.87 -6.03 -32.43
N THR A 485 -3.57 -6.81 -33.29
CA THR A 485 -4.87 -7.42 -33.02
C THR A 485 -4.80 -8.90 -32.69
N SER A 486 -3.58 -9.48 -32.61
CA SER A 486 -3.38 -10.85 -32.16
C SER A 486 -3.91 -11.06 -30.74
N ASP A 487 -4.21 -12.30 -30.38
CA ASP A 487 -4.75 -12.60 -29.05
C ASP A 487 -3.79 -12.21 -27.93
N SER A 488 -2.46 -12.37 -28.11
CA SER A 488 -1.47 -11.98 -27.12
C SER A 488 -1.37 -10.45 -26.98
N ALA A 489 -1.43 -9.69 -28.07
CA ALA A 489 -1.43 -8.22 -28.05
C ALA A 489 -2.72 -7.67 -27.41
N TYR A 490 -3.86 -8.26 -27.78
CA TYR A 490 -5.16 -7.83 -27.26
C TYR A 490 -5.32 -8.12 -25.78
N GLU A 491 -4.90 -9.30 -25.27
CA GLU A 491 -4.91 -9.63 -23.85
C GLU A 491 -4.01 -8.69 -23.04
N LEU A 492 -2.82 -8.38 -23.53
CA LEU A 492 -1.94 -7.39 -22.89
C LEU A 492 -2.63 -6.02 -22.79
N THR A 493 -3.26 -5.58 -23.89
CA THR A 493 -3.97 -4.30 -23.91
C THR A 493 -5.15 -4.25 -22.94
N LYS A 494 -5.89 -5.34 -22.79
CA LYS A 494 -6.99 -5.44 -21.81
C LYS A 494 -6.47 -5.32 -20.36
N LEU A 495 -5.34 -5.93 -20.05
CA LEU A 495 -4.72 -5.80 -18.74
C LEU A 495 -4.24 -4.35 -18.48
N ILE A 496 -3.62 -3.73 -19.48
CA ILE A 496 -3.22 -2.31 -19.39
C ILE A 496 -4.47 -1.44 -19.14
N TYR A 497 -5.53 -1.60 -19.92
CA TYR A 497 -6.78 -0.84 -19.78
C TYR A 497 -7.37 -0.89 -18.37
N ARG A 498 -7.23 -2.01 -17.66
CA ARG A 498 -7.80 -2.20 -16.31
C ARG A 498 -7.04 -1.51 -15.20
N VAL A 499 -5.82 -1.03 -15.44
CA VAL A 499 -4.94 -0.48 -14.38
C VAL A 499 -5.61 0.63 -13.56
N PRO A 500 -6.30 1.63 -14.13
CA PRO A 500 -6.93 2.67 -13.32
C PRO A 500 -8.06 2.15 -12.40
N GLU A 501 -8.79 1.12 -12.82
CA GLU A 501 -9.79 0.45 -11.98
C GLU A 501 -9.11 -0.31 -10.83
N VAL A 502 -8.04 -1.05 -11.14
CA VAL A 502 -7.26 -1.82 -10.17
C VAL A 502 -6.62 -0.92 -9.11
N VAL A 503 -6.10 0.25 -9.51
CA VAL A 503 -5.55 1.24 -8.57
C VAL A 503 -6.63 1.74 -7.61
N ARG A 504 -7.81 2.10 -8.11
CA ARG A 504 -8.95 2.52 -7.28
C ARG A 504 -9.41 1.39 -6.35
N GLU A 505 -9.47 0.16 -6.84
CA GLU A 505 -9.85 -1.01 -6.04
C GLU A 505 -8.85 -1.27 -4.92
N ALA A 506 -7.55 -1.25 -5.22
CA ALA A 506 -6.48 -1.44 -4.24
C ALA A 506 -6.53 -0.35 -3.15
N ALA A 507 -6.76 0.91 -3.52
CA ALA A 507 -6.95 2.02 -2.59
C ALA A 507 -8.20 1.82 -1.71
N ALA A 508 -9.36 1.54 -2.32
CA ALA A 508 -10.63 1.38 -1.61
C ALA A 508 -10.62 0.21 -0.62
N LYS A 509 -9.91 -0.88 -0.94
CA LYS A 509 -9.76 -2.08 -0.10
C LYS A 509 -8.53 -2.02 0.84
N TYR A 510 -7.71 -0.97 0.76
CA TYR A 510 -6.46 -0.87 1.51
C TYR A 510 -5.54 -2.09 1.29
N GLU A 511 -5.52 -2.64 0.07
CA GLU A 511 -4.92 -3.93 -0.23
C GLU A 511 -3.97 -3.84 -1.44
N PRO A 512 -2.68 -3.51 -1.24
CA PRO A 512 -1.70 -3.42 -2.32
C PRO A 512 -1.52 -4.72 -3.12
N SER A 513 -1.85 -5.88 -2.54
CA SER A 513 -1.72 -7.18 -3.22
C SER A 513 -2.65 -7.32 -4.43
N ILE A 514 -3.68 -6.49 -4.54
CA ILE A 514 -4.52 -6.41 -5.73
C ILE A 514 -3.70 -5.87 -6.91
N LEU A 515 -2.92 -4.80 -6.67
CA LEU A 515 -2.07 -4.21 -7.70
C LEU A 515 -0.88 -5.11 -8.05
N THR A 516 -0.22 -5.75 -7.07
CA THR A 516 0.91 -6.65 -7.36
C THR A 516 0.50 -7.84 -8.21
N ARG A 517 -0.68 -8.44 -7.94
CA ARG A 517 -1.21 -9.55 -8.76
C ARG A 517 -1.46 -9.10 -10.19
N HIS A 518 -2.15 -7.99 -10.37
CA HIS A 518 -2.43 -7.45 -11.69
C HIS A 518 -1.16 -7.09 -12.46
N LEU A 519 -0.15 -6.58 -11.77
CA LEU A 519 1.16 -6.27 -12.34
C LEU A 519 1.92 -7.53 -12.80
N ILE A 520 1.80 -8.65 -12.08
CA ILE A 520 2.31 -9.96 -12.53
C ILE A 520 1.58 -10.40 -13.79
N ASP A 521 0.25 -10.27 -13.84
CA ASP A 521 -0.54 -10.63 -15.04
C ASP A 521 -0.08 -9.81 -16.27
N ILE A 522 0.15 -8.50 -16.10
CA ILE A 522 0.71 -7.64 -17.16
C ILE A 522 2.09 -8.14 -17.60
N ALA A 523 2.98 -8.43 -16.65
CA ALA A 523 4.34 -8.88 -16.96
C ALA A 523 4.35 -10.23 -17.70
N GLN A 524 3.51 -11.18 -17.27
CA GLN A 524 3.35 -12.48 -17.93
C GLN A 524 2.76 -12.32 -19.34
N SER A 525 1.73 -11.47 -19.50
CA SER A 525 1.11 -11.20 -20.79
C SER A 525 2.06 -10.49 -21.75
N PHE A 526 2.85 -9.51 -21.25
CA PHE A 526 3.91 -8.87 -22.05
C PHE A 526 4.97 -9.87 -22.51
N ASN A 527 5.43 -10.76 -21.63
CA ASN A 527 6.43 -11.76 -22.00
C ASN A 527 5.87 -12.77 -23.03
N ARG A 528 4.57 -13.09 -22.97
CA ARG A 528 3.89 -13.89 -24.01
C ARG A 528 3.84 -13.13 -25.33
N PHE A 529 3.38 -11.89 -25.34
CA PHE A 529 3.36 -11.04 -26.54
C PHE A 529 4.75 -10.92 -27.16
N TYR A 530 5.79 -10.68 -26.34
CA TYR A 530 7.19 -10.60 -26.79
C TYR A 530 7.71 -11.91 -27.42
N HIS A 531 7.27 -13.05 -26.91
CA HIS A 531 7.64 -14.37 -27.44
C HIS A 531 6.88 -14.72 -28.72
N ASP A 532 5.57 -14.43 -28.78
CA ASP A 532 4.70 -14.82 -29.88
C ASP A 532 4.85 -13.89 -31.10
N GLU A 533 5.25 -12.63 -30.87
CA GLU A 533 5.33 -11.60 -31.90
C GLU A 533 6.77 -11.17 -32.18
N HIS A 534 7.16 -11.21 -33.46
CA HIS A 534 8.39 -10.57 -33.90
C HIS A 534 8.15 -9.06 -33.97
N ILE A 535 8.74 -8.28 -33.02
CA ILE A 535 8.46 -6.85 -32.85
C ILE A 535 9.25 -6.00 -33.86
N LEU A 536 10.55 -6.30 -34.02
CA LEU A 536 11.44 -5.54 -34.89
C LEU A 536 11.40 -6.09 -36.32
N VAL A 537 10.25 -5.92 -36.99
CA VAL A 537 10.01 -6.36 -38.38
C VAL A 537 10.47 -5.30 -39.39
N ASP A 538 10.56 -5.68 -40.67
CA ASP A 538 10.97 -4.77 -41.77
C ASP A 538 9.82 -3.81 -42.17
N ASN A 539 8.57 -4.19 -41.99
CA ASN A 539 7.41 -3.31 -42.25
C ASN A 539 7.36 -2.20 -41.21
N GLU A 540 7.57 -0.96 -41.63
CA GLU A 540 7.68 0.21 -40.75
C GLU A 540 6.39 0.47 -39.94
N GLU A 541 5.21 0.36 -40.56
CA GLU A 541 3.94 0.59 -39.84
C GLU A 541 3.69 -0.48 -38.79
N GLU A 542 3.83 -1.75 -39.14
CA GLU A 542 3.71 -2.88 -38.21
C GLU A 542 4.68 -2.74 -37.04
N LYS A 543 5.95 -2.37 -37.34
CA LYS A 543 6.98 -2.16 -36.33
C LYS A 543 6.61 -1.05 -35.36
N VAL A 544 6.13 0.09 -35.85
CA VAL A 544 5.75 1.24 -35.01
C VAL A 544 4.54 0.91 -34.14
N GLU A 545 3.53 0.21 -34.65
CA GLU A 545 2.38 -0.24 -33.87
C GLU A 545 2.81 -1.18 -32.71
N LYS A 546 3.65 -2.19 -33.02
CA LYS A 546 4.17 -3.12 -32.01
C LYS A 546 5.04 -2.42 -30.96
N LEU A 547 5.91 -1.50 -31.39
CA LEU A 547 6.73 -0.68 -30.49
C LEU A 547 5.86 0.23 -29.60
N ALA A 548 4.74 0.74 -30.12
CA ALA A 548 3.81 1.55 -29.33
C ALA A 548 3.17 0.75 -28.19
N LEU A 549 2.79 -0.51 -28.44
CA LEU A 549 2.28 -1.41 -27.40
C LEU A 549 3.37 -1.76 -26.37
N VAL A 550 4.61 -2.00 -26.82
CA VAL A 550 5.77 -2.19 -25.91
C VAL A 550 5.99 -0.95 -25.03
N TYR A 551 5.89 0.25 -25.62
CA TYR A 551 6.01 1.51 -24.89
C TYR A 551 4.91 1.66 -23.83
N ALA A 552 3.65 1.37 -24.22
CA ALA A 552 2.51 1.40 -23.30
C ALA A 552 2.69 0.42 -22.13
N ALA A 553 3.12 -0.81 -22.41
CA ALA A 553 3.40 -1.81 -21.38
C ALA A 553 4.53 -1.35 -20.44
N LYS A 554 5.64 -0.82 -20.98
CA LYS A 554 6.75 -0.27 -20.20
C LYS A 554 6.28 0.82 -19.23
N VAL A 555 5.56 1.83 -19.73
CA VAL A 555 5.05 2.94 -18.92
C VAL A 555 4.12 2.42 -17.83
N THR A 556 3.21 1.53 -18.18
CA THR A 556 2.25 0.94 -17.23
C THR A 556 2.94 0.17 -16.11
N ILE A 557 3.92 -0.69 -16.44
CA ILE A 557 4.70 -1.44 -15.44
C ILE A 557 5.44 -0.47 -14.50
N ALA A 558 6.10 0.54 -15.06
CA ALA A 558 6.81 1.55 -14.26
C ALA A 558 5.89 2.29 -13.30
N ASN A 559 4.71 2.73 -13.76
CA ASN A 559 3.73 3.41 -12.93
C ASN A 559 3.20 2.52 -11.80
N CYS A 560 2.87 1.25 -12.10
CA CYS A 560 2.44 0.30 -11.08
C CYS A 560 3.52 0.01 -10.03
N LEU A 561 4.79 -0.17 -10.47
CA LEU A 561 5.92 -0.33 -9.55
C LEU A 561 6.10 0.90 -8.65
N ALA A 562 5.97 2.11 -9.20
CA ALA A 562 6.06 3.35 -8.44
C ALA A 562 5.00 3.45 -7.34
N LEU A 563 3.75 3.01 -7.59
CA LEU A 563 2.68 2.95 -6.60
C LEU A 563 2.96 1.94 -5.47
N LEU A 564 3.78 0.94 -5.74
CA LEU A 564 4.27 -0.01 -4.75
C LEU A 564 5.55 0.49 -4.02
N GLY A 565 6.10 1.63 -4.40
CA GLY A 565 7.36 2.15 -3.87
C GLY A 565 8.60 1.42 -4.41
N ILE A 566 8.51 0.84 -5.60
CA ILE A 566 9.57 0.04 -6.24
C ILE A 566 10.08 0.78 -7.48
N LYS A 567 11.39 0.83 -7.64
CA LYS A 567 12.03 1.42 -8.83
C LYS A 567 11.89 0.48 -10.04
N ALA A 568 11.86 1.07 -11.23
CA ALA A 568 11.76 0.34 -12.51
C ALA A 568 13.03 0.60 -13.35
N PRO A 569 14.10 -0.21 -13.18
CA PRO A 569 15.35 -0.02 -13.92
C PRO A 569 15.15 -0.25 -15.42
N ASP A 570 15.76 0.63 -16.23
CA ASP A 570 15.73 0.49 -17.69
C ASP A 570 16.68 -0.61 -18.21
N LYS A 571 17.65 -1.03 -17.39
CA LYS A 571 18.63 -2.08 -17.70
C LYS A 571 18.81 -2.99 -16.49
N MET A 572 18.92 -4.27 -16.75
CA MET A 572 19.23 -5.30 -15.76
C MET A 572 20.14 -6.35 -16.36
#